data_54702841ce68929e6aa9ad38b06b7367
#
_entry.id   54702841ce68929e6aa9ad38b06b7367
#
_cell.length_a   1.000
_cell.length_b   1.000
_cell.length_c   1.000
_cell.angle_alpha   90.00
_cell.angle_beta   90.00
_cell.angle_gamma   90.00
#
_symmetry.space_group_name_H-M   'P 1'
#
loop_
_entity.id
_entity.type
_entity.pdbx_description
1 polymer ?
#
loop_
_entity_poly.entity_id
_entity_poly.type
_entity_poly.pdbx_seq_one_letter_code
_entity_poly.pdbx_strand_id
1 'polypeptide(L)'
;MEDSLKVLQALPNLVFLHFHDGYGGEQLHIEGGGFQKLKFLGLRNLGGLNKLIIDEGALPLLEKLEIGECPQLKEVPSGIHHLKSLKNLEFYDMPSEFVLSLQPDEGPDFGKVKHIPSVEFWYRTQGEQYYGYDLGDSKLLERLKH
;
A
#
# COMPACT_ATOMS: atom_id res chain seq x y z
N MET A 1 -8.68 11.05 15.80
CA MET A 1 -8.05 10.43 14.62
C MET A 1 -8.97 9.48 13.88
N GLU A 2 -9.47 8.47 14.58
CA GLU A 2 -10.40 7.53 13.95
C GLU A 2 -11.68 8.19 13.47
N ASP A 3 -12.20 9.16 14.23
CA ASP A 3 -13.40 9.87 13.85
C ASP A 3 -13.17 10.69 12.57
N SER A 4 -11.98 11.28 12.43
CA SER A 4 -11.63 12.04 11.23
C SER A 4 -11.58 11.13 10.00
N LEU A 5 -11.07 9.92 10.15
CA LEU A 5 -11.04 8.96 9.05
C LEU A 5 -12.44 8.56 8.63
N LYS A 6 -13.36 8.36 9.59
CA LYS A 6 -14.76 8.05 9.26
C LYS A 6 -15.43 9.14 8.47
N VAL A 7 -15.17 10.39 8.86
CA VAL A 7 -15.70 11.54 8.14
C VAL A 7 -15.17 11.58 6.71
N LEU A 8 -13.86 11.38 6.55
CA LEU A 8 -13.23 11.38 5.23
C LEU A 8 -13.79 10.29 4.32
N GLN A 9 -14.00 9.09 4.89
CA GLN A 9 -14.53 7.95 4.12
C GLN A 9 -15.93 8.23 3.58
N ALA A 10 -16.70 9.04 4.27
CA ALA A 10 -18.07 9.34 3.90
C ALA A 10 -18.17 10.46 2.86
N LEU A 11 -17.08 11.16 2.55
CA LEU A 11 -17.09 12.24 1.58
C LEU A 11 -17.34 11.70 0.18
N PRO A 12 -18.43 12.10 -0.49
CA PRO A 12 -18.85 11.46 -1.74
C PRO A 12 -18.00 11.80 -2.96
N ASN A 13 -17.27 12.91 -2.91
CA ASN A 13 -16.55 13.40 -4.08
C ASN A 13 -15.02 13.48 -3.90
N LEU A 14 -14.51 12.87 -2.84
CA LEU A 14 -13.08 12.88 -2.59
C LEU A 14 -12.40 11.93 -3.57
N VAL A 15 -11.45 12.44 -4.36
CA VAL A 15 -10.78 11.69 -5.43
C VAL A 15 -9.33 11.36 -5.10
N PHE A 16 -8.69 12.19 -4.30
CA PHE A 16 -7.27 12.07 -3.96
C PHE A 16 -7.08 12.27 -2.47
N LEU A 17 -6.34 11.37 -1.82
CA LEU A 17 -6.03 11.49 -0.40
C LEU A 17 -4.61 11.00 -0.14
N HIS A 18 -3.86 11.80 0.58
CA HIS A 18 -2.49 11.45 0.95
C HIS A 18 -2.28 11.70 2.44
N PHE A 19 -1.96 10.63 3.18
CA PHE A 19 -1.54 10.73 4.57
C PHE A 19 -0.02 10.71 4.61
N HIS A 20 0.58 11.74 5.19
CA HIS A 20 2.03 11.82 5.38
C HIS A 20 2.26 12.33 6.79
N ASP A 21 2.79 11.47 7.66
CA ASP A 21 3.00 11.79 9.08
C ASP A 21 1.71 12.12 9.85
N GLY A 22 0.57 12.06 9.21
CA GLY A 22 -0.65 12.61 9.75
C GLY A 22 -1.57 11.64 10.50
N TYR A 23 -1.22 10.38 10.54
CA TYR A 23 -2.07 9.38 11.22
C TYR A 23 -1.25 8.68 12.29
N GLY A 24 -1.66 8.85 13.56
CA GLY A 24 -0.94 8.30 14.70
C GLY A 24 -1.43 6.94 15.17
N GLY A 25 -2.40 6.33 14.48
CA GLY A 25 -2.96 5.05 14.90
C GLY A 25 -2.13 3.86 14.46
N GLU A 26 -2.36 2.73 15.12
CA GLU A 26 -1.72 1.46 14.79
C GLU A 26 -2.45 0.71 13.68
N GLN A 27 -3.76 0.90 13.58
CA GLN A 27 -4.58 0.26 12.56
C GLN A 27 -5.33 1.29 11.77
N LEU A 28 -5.45 1.04 10.48
CA LEU A 28 -6.26 1.84 9.59
C LEU A 28 -7.30 0.90 8.98
N HIS A 29 -8.57 1.18 9.24
CA HIS A 29 -9.66 0.35 8.75
C HIS A 29 -10.53 1.16 7.78
N ILE A 30 -10.53 0.75 6.53
CA ILE A 30 -11.37 1.35 5.50
C ILE A 30 -12.59 0.46 5.35
N GLU A 31 -13.73 1.01 5.78
CA GLU A 31 -14.97 0.26 5.89
C GLU A 31 -15.68 0.09 4.55
N GLY A 32 -16.50 -0.94 4.44
CA GLY A 32 -17.32 -1.16 3.26
C GLY A 32 -18.16 0.08 2.96
N GLY A 33 -18.16 0.50 1.70
CA GLY A 33 -18.80 1.73 1.29
C GLY A 33 -17.95 2.99 1.44
N GLY A 34 -16.77 2.88 2.06
CA GLY A 34 -15.88 4.02 2.25
C GLY A 34 -15.15 4.42 0.98
N PHE A 35 -14.90 5.72 0.84
CA PHE A 35 -14.13 6.29 -0.27
C PHE A 35 -14.65 5.87 -1.65
N GLN A 36 -15.92 6.16 -1.91
CA GLN A 36 -16.60 5.68 -3.12
C GLN A 36 -16.03 6.23 -4.43
N LYS A 37 -15.43 7.42 -4.40
CA LYS A 37 -14.87 8.05 -5.60
C LYS A 37 -13.37 8.18 -5.59
N LEU A 38 -12.71 7.67 -4.54
CA LEU A 38 -11.27 7.85 -4.38
C LEU A 38 -10.53 7.05 -5.45
N LYS A 39 -9.64 7.74 -6.16
CA LYS A 39 -8.80 7.14 -7.21
C LYS A 39 -7.34 6.99 -6.80
N PHE A 40 -6.88 7.80 -5.87
CA PHE A 40 -5.51 7.76 -5.35
C PHE A 40 -5.51 7.78 -3.83
N LEU A 41 -4.79 6.85 -3.22
CA LEU A 41 -4.55 6.83 -1.78
C LEU A 41 -3.06 6.65 -1.52
N GLY A 42 -2.47 7.59 -0.81
CA GLY A 42 -1.08 7.53 -0.40
C GLY A 42 -0.95 7.47 1.11
N LEU A 43 -0.15 6.53 1.59
CA LEU A 43 0.11 6.32 3.02
C LEU A 43 1.62 6.32 3.21
N ARG A 44 2.18 7.44 3.64
CA ARG A 44 3.62 7.60 3.74
C ARG A 44 4.03 8.00 5.16
N ASN A 45 5.12 7.41 5.60
CA ASN A 45 5.77 7.75 6.87
C ASN A 45 4.85 7.62 8.09
N LEU A 46 4.12 6.50 8.15
CA LEU A 46 3.21 6.19 9.25
C LEU A 46 3.90 5.17 10.17
N GLY A 47 4.75 5.68 11.06
CA GLY A 47 5.66 4.86 11.86
C GLY A 47 5.00 3.83 12.77
N GLY A 48 3.78 4.10 13.23
CA GLY A 48 3.07 3.19 14.12
C GLY A 48 2.09 2.27 13.41
N LEU A 49 1.86 2.47 12.12
CA LEU A 49 0.87 1.66 11.39
C LEU A 49 1.35 0.23 11.23
N ASN A 50 0.63 -0.71 11.85
CA ASN A 50 0.98 -2.12 11.77
C ASN A 50 -0.06 -2.95 11.02
N LYS A 51 -1.24 -2.39 10.75
CA LYS A 51 -2.29 -3.13 10.06
C LYS A 51 -3.16 -2.19 9.23
N LEU A 52 -3.40 -2.57 7.98
CA LEU A 52 -4.32 -1.87 7.10
C LEU A 52 -5.39 -2.86 6.66
N ILE A 53 -6.64 -2.56 6.96
CA ILE A 53 -7.78 -3.42 6.66
C ILE A 53 -8.65 -2.70 5.63
N ILE A 54 -8.95 -3.39 4.54
CA ILE A 54 -9.82 -2.87 3.48
C ILE A 54 -11.00 -3.82 3.36
N ASP A 55 -12.18 -3.36 3.74
CA ASP A 55 -13.39 -4.18 3.65
C ASP A 55 -13.83 -4.33 2.19
N GLU A 56 -14.57 -5.41 1.93
CA GLU A 56 -15.23 -5.57 0.64
C GLU A 56 -16.17 -4.38 0.41
N GLY A 57 -16.15 -3.83 -0.80
CA GLY A 57 -16.96 -2.67 -1.14
C GLY A 57 -16.33 -1.32 -0.82
N ALA A 58 -15.15 -1.31 -0.20
CA ALA A 58 -14.39 -0.08 0.01
C ALA A 58 -13.54 0.21 -1.22
N LEU A 59 -13.27 1.50 -1.46
CA LEU A 59 -12.36 1.94 -2.52
C LEU A 59 -12.69 1.33 -3.91
N PRO A 60 -13.95 1.38 -4.35
CA PRO A 60 -14.31 0.67 -5.59
C PRO A 60 -13.66 1.23 -6.85
N LEU A 61 -13.23 2.50 -6.83
CA LEU A 61 -12.64 3.15 -7.99
C LEU A 61 -11.13 3.42 -7.83
N LEU A 62 -10.51 2.88 -6.79
CA LEU A 62 -9.10 3.15 -6.52
C LEU A 62 -8.22 2.61 -7.65
N GLU A 63 -7.41 3.49 -8.24
CA GLU A 63 -6.51 3.15 -9.33
C GLU A 63 -5.06 3.07 -8.90
N LYS A 64 -4.66 3.86 -7.89
CA LYS A 64 -3.28 3.87 -7.41
C LYS A 64 -3.23 3.89 -5.89
N LEU A 65 -2.41 3.01 -5.33
CA LEU A 65 -2.15 2.93 -3.89
C LEU A 65 -0.65 3.02 -3.67
N GLU A 66 -0.22 3.99 -2.86
CA GLU A 66 1.18 4.13 -2.43
C GLU A 66 1.28 3.84 -0.94
N ILE A 67 2.24 3.02 -0.57
CA ILE A 67 2.53 2.73 0.84
C ILE A 67 4.03 2.81 1.02
N GLY A 68 4.48 3.61 1.97
CA GLY A 68 5.91 3.73 2.18
C GLY A 68 6.30 4.21 3.56
N GLU A 69 7.52 3.88 3.95
CA GLU A 69 8.09 4.24 5.25
C GLU A 69 7.15 3.86 6.39
N CYS A 70 6.58 2.64 6.31
CA CYS A 70 5.72 2.09 7.36
C CYS A 70 6.40 0.85 7.94
N PRO A 71 7.42 1.01 8.80
CA PRO A 71 8.26 -0.11 9.24
C PRO A 71 7.54 -1.15 10.08
N GLN A 72 6.41 -0.80 10.68
CA GLN A 72 5.64 -1.74 11.49
C GLN A 72 4.61 -2.53 10.68
N LEU A 73 4.40 -2.17 9.43
CA LEU A 73 3.47 -2.88 8.56
C LEU A 73 4.15 -4.14 8.04
N LYS A 74 3.68 -5.31 8.51
CA LYS A 74 4.33 -6.59 8.21
C LYS A 74 3.67 -7.34 7.06
N GLU A 75 2.45 -6.98 6.71
CA GLU A 75 1.68 -7.67 5.68
C GLU A 75 1.03 -6.67 4.75
N VAL A 76 0.78 -7.09 3.50
CA VAL A 76 -0.05 -6.29 2.60
C VAL A 76 -1.42 -6.07 3.21
N PRO A 77 -2.11 -4.99 2.81
CA PRO A 77 -3.42 -4.72 3.34
C PRO A 77 -4.36 -5.91 3.22
N SER A 78 -5.01 -6.24 4.34
CA SER A 78 -6.07 -7.24 4.33
C SER A 78 -7.19 -6.72 3.42
N GLY A 79 -7.61 -7.54 2.47
CA GLY A 79 -8.65 -7.14 1.53
C GLY A 79 -8.15 -6.50 0.25
N ILE A 80 -6.83 -6.42 0.04
CA ILE A 80 -6.29 -5.83 -1.19
C ILE A 80 -6.82 -6.54 -2.45
N HIS A 81 -7.18 -7.80 -2.33
CA HIS A 81 -7.75 -8.57 -3.44
C HIS A 81 -9.14 -8.08 -3.87
N HIS A 82 -9.80 -7.26 -3.03
CA HIS A 82 -11.09 -6.66 -3.40
C HIS A 82 -10.93 -5.50 -4.35
N LEU A 83 -9.73 -4.94 -4.49
CA LEU A 83 -9.49 -3.72 -5.25
C LEU A 83 -9.35 -4.02 -6.75
N LYS A 84 -10.48 -4.20 -7.42
CA LYS A 84 -10.51 -4.63 -8.83
C LYS A 84 -10.12 -3.54 -9.82
N SER A 85 -10.22 -2.27 -9.41
CA SER A 85 -9.84 -1.14 -10.26
C SER A 85 -8.38 -0.75 -10.10
N LEU A 86 -7.69 -1.34 -9.13
CA LEU A 86 -6.30 -0.98 -8.81
C LEU A 86 -5.38 -1.36 -9.97
N LYS A 87 -4.67 -0.35 -10.49
CA LYS A 87 -3.75 -0.51 -11.62
C LYS A 87 -2.30 -0.44 -11.19
N ASN A 88 -2.01 0.37 -10.18
CA ASN A 88 -0.65 0.59 -9.69
C ASN A 88 -0.61 0.45 -8.18
N LEU A 89 0.30 -0.39 -7.71
CA LEU A 89 0.62 -0.53 -6.30
C LEU A 89 2.10 -0.24 -6.14
N GLU A 90 2.42 0.81 -5.37
CA GLU A 90 3.80 1.22 -5.17
C GLU A 90 4.16 1.18 -3.70
N PHE A 91 5.32 0.60 -3.41
CA PHE A 91 5.87 0.54 -2.06
C PHE A 91 7.19 1.32 -2.03
N TYR A 92 7.40 2.09 -0.96
CA TYR A 92 8.59 2.93 -0.80
C TYR A 92 9.30 2.58 0.50
N ASP A 93 10.56 2.17 0.40
CA ASP A 93 11.41 1.86 1.55
C ASP A 93 10.76 0.92 2.58
N MET A 94 10.08 -0.09 2.10
CA MET A 94 9.47 -1.09 2.99
C MET A 94 10.51 -2.14 3.42
N PRO A 95 10.30 -2.78 4.58
CA PRO A 95 11.24 -3.80 5.06
C PRO A 95 11.43 -4.94 4.06
N SER A 96 12.64 -5.50 4.02
CA SER A 96 12.97 -6.57 3.08
C SER A 96 12.04 -7.78 3.20
N GLU A 97 11.68 -8.16 4.42
CA GLU A 97 10.78 -9.29 4.64
C GLU A 97 9.41 -9.07 4.01
N PHE A 98 8.91 -7.83 4.13
CA PHE A 98 7.63 -7.46 3.52
C PHE A 98 7.70 -7.63 2.00
N VAL A 99 8.76 -7.09 1.40
CA VAL A 99 8.93 -7.13 -0.06
C VAL A 99 9.12 -8.55 -0.56
N LEU A 100 9.93 -9.35 0.16
CA LEU A 100 10.17 -10.75 -0.22
C LEU A 100 8.90 -11.59 -0.19
N SER A 101 8.00 -11.31 0.76
CA SER A 101 6.75 -12.07 0.90
C SER A 101 5.84 -11.93 -0.32
N LEU A 102 6.04 -10.90 -1.12
CA LEU A 102 5.21 -10.59 -2.28
C LEU A 102 5.80 -11.08 -3.60
N GLN A 103 7.04 -11.57 -3.60
CA GLN A 103 7.70 -11.96 -4.84
C GLN A 103 7.11 -13.24 -5.44
N PRO A 104 7.13 -13.37 -6.79
CA PRO A 104 6.69 -14.61 -7.43
C PRO A 104 7.52 -15.80 -6.96
N ASP A 105 6.95 -16.98 -7.05
CA ASP A 105 7.56 -18.28 -6.74
C ASP A 105 7.77 -18.53 -5.26
N GLU A 106 8.52 -17.69 -4.55
CA GLU A 106 8.86 -17.94 -3.15
C GLU A 106 8.02 -17.15 -2.15
N GLY A 107 7.39 -16.06 -2.59
CA GLY A 107 6.62 -15.20 -1.69
C GLY A 107 5.26 -15.77 -1.35
N PRO A 108 4.97 -16.01 -0.07
CA PRO A 108 3.69 -16.59 0.33
C PRO A 108 2.49 -15.69 0.03
N ASP A 109 2.72 -14.38 -0.12
CA ASP A 109 1.65 -13.42 -0.34
C ASP A 109 1.56 -12.92 -1.78
N PHE A 110 2.34 -13.49 -2.69
CA PHE A 110 2.28 -13.11 -4.10
C PHE A 110 0.86 -13.20 -4.67
N GLY A 111 0.11 -14.22 -4.29
CA GLY A 111 -1.25 -14.42 -4.78
C GLY A 111 -2.20 -13.27 -4.46
N LYS A 112 -1.90 -12.49 -3.43
CA LYS A 112 -2.73 -11.36 -3.02
C LYS A 112 -2.59 -10.16 -3.96
N VAL A 113 -1.47 -10.04 -4.67
CA VAL A 113 -1.18 -8.89 -5.53
C VAL A 113 -1.06 -9.22 -7.00
N LYS A 114 -1.09 -10.49 -7.37
CA LYS A 114 -0.86 -10.92 -8.77
C LYS A 114 -1.88 -10.37 -9.76
N HIS A 115 -3.06 -9.96 -9.28
CA HIS A 115 -4.10 -9.41 -10.15
C HIS A 115 -3.85 -7.95 -10.53
N ILE A 116 -2.89 -7.30 -9.88
CA ILE A 116 -2.62 -5.88 -10.06
C ILE A 116 -1.64 -5.71 -11.23
N PRO A 117 -1.99 -4.92 -12.26
CA PRO A 117 -1.16 -4.79 -13.45
C PRO A 117 0.26 -4.31 -13.22
N SER A 118 0.46 -3.39 -12.27
CA SER A 118 1.79 -2.86 -11.97
C SER A 118 2.01 -2.85 -10.47
N VAL A 119 3.03 -3.57 -10.01
CA VAL A 119 3.46 -3.56 -8.61
C VAL A 119 4.93 -3.22 -8.61
N GLU A 120 5.29 -2.12 -7.94
CA GLU A 120 6.65 -1.60 -7.95
C GLU A 120 7.15 -1.39 -6.53
N PHE A 121 8.47 -1.55 -6.37
CA PHE A 121 9.17 -1.37 -5.10
C PHE A 121 10.27 -0.33 -5.29
N TRP A 122 10.19 0.75 -4.52
CA TRP A 122 11.08 1.89 -4.65
C TRP A 122 11.96 2.00 -3.43
N TYR A 123 13.25 2.22 -3.64
CA TYR A 123 14.23 2.40 -2.58
C TYR A 123 15.00 3.69 -2.77
N ARG A 124 15.17 4.42 -1.68
CA ARG A 124 15.97 5.64 -1.67
C ARG A 124 17.45 5.29 -1.70
N THR A 125 18.18 5.95 -2.58
CA THR A 125 19.64 5.81 -2.65
C THR A 125 20.31 6.86 -1.79
N GLN A 126 21.63 6.80 -1.68
CA GLN A 126 22.40 7.77 -0.92
C GLN A 126 22.28 9.20 -1.46
N GLY A 127 21.93 9.35 -2.74
CA GLY A 127 21.70 10.66 -3.35
C GLY A 127 20.27 11.16 -3.23
N GLU A 128 19.47 10.55 -2.36
CA GLU A 128 18.06 10.86 -2.12
C GLU A 128 17.14 10.62 -3.33
N GLN A 129 17.66 10.01 -4.38
CA GLN A 129 16.83 9.58 -5.50
C GLN A 129 16.30 8.18 -5.23
N TYR A 130 15.08 7.92 -5.73
CA TYR A 130 14.48 6.60 -5.62
C TYR A 130 14.78 5.77 -6.85
N TYR A 131 15.07 4.49 -6.62
CA TYR A 131 15.14 3.48 -7.68
C TYR A 131 13.97 2.54 -7.55
N GLY A 132 13.27 2.29 -8.68
CA GLY A 132 12.11 1.41 -8.72
C GLY A 132 12.45 0.07 -9.34
N TYR A 133 11.83 -0.97 -8.79
CA TYR A 133 11.95 -2.34 -9.27
C TYR A 133 10.55 -2.91 -9.45
N ASP A 134 10.36 -3.63 -10.55
CA ASP A 134 9.10 -4.34 -10.77
C ASP A 134 9.03 -5.61 -9.92
N LEU A 135 7.82 -6.07 -9.71
CA LEU A 135 7.57 -7.35 -9.04
C LEU A 135 8.32 -8.46 -9.76
N GLY A 136 9.10 -9.23 -9.03
CA GLY A 136 9.85 -10.35 -9.60
C GLY A 136 11.17 -9.99 -10.27
N ASP A 137 11.56 -8.72 -10.25
CA ASP A 137 12.82 -8.28 -10.85
C ASP A 137 13.99 -8.97 -10.14
N SER A 138 14.88 -9.61 -10.92
CA SER A 138 16.03 -10.31 -10.37
C SER A 138 16.97 -9.39 -9.60
N LYS A 139 17.08 -8.14 -10.03
CA LYS A 139 17.92 -7.15 -9.35
C LYS A 139 17.34 -6.76 -8.00
N LEU A 140 16.03 -6.75 -7.87
CA LEU A 140 15.36 -6.54 -6.60
C LEU A 140 15.69 -7.66 -5.63
N LEU A 141 15.56 -8.90 -6.08
CA LEU A 141 15.86 -10.06 -5.25
C LEU A 141 17.32 -10.07 -4.78
N GLU A 142 18.24 -9.71 -5.67
CA GLU A 142 19.64 -9.58 -5.33
C GLU A 142 19.86 -8.52 -4.25
N ARG A 143 19.23 -7.35 -4.40
CA ARG A 143 19.33 -6.27 -3.42
C ARG A 143 18.82 -6.70 -2.04
N LEU A 144 17.70 -7.43 -2.00
CA LEU A 144 17.07 -7.82 -0.74
C LEU A 144 17.86 -8.91 0.02
N LYS A 145 18.69 -9.66 -0.68
CA LYS A 145 19.50 -10.73 -0.07
C LYS A 145 20.84 -10.24 0.46
N HIS A 146 21.17 -8.98 0.24
CA HIS A 146 22.42 -8.37 0.70
C HIS A 146 22.15 -7.21 1.68
#